data_f447afce5860189cd9072168c1310d4e
#
_entry.id   f447afce5860189cd9072168c1310d4e
#
_cell.length_a   1.000
_cell.length_b   1.000
_cell.length_c   1.000
_cell.angle_alpha   90.00
_cell.angle_beta   90.00
_cell.angle_gamma   90.00
#
_symmetry.space_group_name_H-M   'P 1'
#
loop_
_entity.id
_entity.type
_entity.pdbx_description
1 polymer ?
#
loop_
_entity_poly.entity_id
_entity_poly.type
_entity_poly.pdbx_seq_one_letter_code
_entity_poly.pdbx_strand_id
1 'polypeptide(L)'
;MTRINVGEKMPDFAFNTGYAPDKHLSDYLGGKTVVWVLRYIGCPTCSYTAYLINNRYDEFLAKNAKVLMVMQSDPKHIQDYLGERNIELKFDIVADTEMKIYKELEILPAKDMQSMMGNADPEEMKKKFGVIREAGFTHGDYEGDELQLPALFILDEAGTVTYAHYAENGMDMPSVDEVLEML
;
A
#
# COMPACT_ATOMS: atom_id res chain seq x y z
N MET A 1 -1.72 17.81 13.27
CA MET A 1 -2.41 17.13 12.15
C MET A 1 -3.23 16.03 12.77
N THR A 2 -4.32 15.61 12.20
CA THR A 2 -5.19 14.56 12.74
C THR A 2 -5.39 13.48 11.68
N ARG A 3 -5.54 12.24 12.11
CA ARG A 3 -5.90 11.13 11.22
C ARG A 3 -7.12 11.50 10.39
N ILE A 4 -7.08 11.21 9.10
CA ILE A 4 -8.21 11.47 8.23
C ILE A 4 -9.32 10.45 8.49
N ASN A 5 -10.56 10.92 8.51
CA ASN A 5 -11.75 10.11 8.82
C ASN A 5 -12.66 9.98 7.61
N VAL A 6 -13.55 9.00 7.68
CA VAL A 6 -14.64 8.85 6.69
C VAL A 6 -15.46 10.14 6.63
N GLY A 7 -15.74 10.60 5.41
CA GLY A 7 -16.44 11.84 5.12
C GLY A 7 -15.54 13.06 4.90
N GLU A 8 -14.24 12.98 5.22
CA GLU A 8 -13.27 14.04 4.98
C GLU A 8 -12.66 13.92 3.57
N LYS A 9 -12.14 15.02 3.03
CA LYS A 9 -11.43 15.05 1.77
C LYS A 9 -9.98 14.62 1.97
N MET A 10 -9.52 13.65 1.17
CA MET A 10 -8.12 13.32 1.10
C MET A 10 -7.34 14.53 0.56
N PRO A 11 -6.23 14.94 1.19
CA PRO A 11 -5.36 15.98 0.65
C PRO A 11 -4.86 15.64 -0.76
N ASP A 12 -4.74 16.65 -1.62
CA ASP A 12 -4.18 16.47 -2.97
C ASP A 12 -2.66 16.43 -2.90
N PHE A 13 -2.10 15.28 -2.53
CA PHE A 13 -0.66 15.09 -2.47
C PHE A 13 0.00 15.25 -3.83
N ALA A 14 1.15 15.91 -3.86
CA ALA A 14 2.08 15.90 -4.97
C ALA A 14 3.18 14.85 -4.69
N PHE A 15 3.47 13.99 -5.66
CA PHE A 15 4.43 12.89 -5.50
C PHE A 15 5.07 12.46 -6.82
N ASN A 16 6.15 11.70 -6.71
CA ASN A 16 6.69 10.92 -7.80
C ASN A 16 6.22 9.46 -7.66
N THR A 17 6.06 8.77 -8.79
CA THR A 17 5.86 7.32 -8.81
C THR A 17 7.15 6.60 -9.21
N GLY A 18 7.14 5.28 -9.19
CA GLY A 18 8.27 4.49 -9.69
C GLY A 18 8.66 4.83 -11.14
N TYR A 19 7.73 5.35 -11.95
CA TYR A 19 7.96 5.56 -13.40
C TYR A 19 7.66 6.97 -13.91
N ALA A 20 7.02 7.82 -13.11
CA ALA A 20 6.65 9.17 -13.53
C ALA A 20 6.83 10.19 -12.40
N PRO A 21 7.44 11.36 -12.67
CA PRO A 21 7.49 12.47 -11.72
C PRO A 21 6.21 13.31 -11.76
N ASP A 22 6.10 14.23 -10.82
CA ASP A 22 5.14 15.34 -10.78
C ASP A 22 3.67 14.90 -10.95
N LYS A 23 3.28 13.85 -10.22
CA LYS A 23 1.90 13.38 -10.12
C LYS A 23 1.20 13.97 -8.92
N HIS A 24 -0.13 14.03 -9.00
CA HIS A 24 -1.02 14.44 -7.92
C HIS A 24 -2.09 13.36 -7.66
N LEU A 25 -2.63 13.32 -6.45
CA LEU A 25 -3.75 12.43 -6.15
C LEU A 25 -4.95 12.72 -7.06
N SER A 26 -5.18 13.98 -7.39
CA SER A 26 -6.25 14.40 -8.32
C SER A 26 -6.17 13.75 -9.71
N ASP A 27 -5.01 13.28 -10.16
CA ASP A 27 -4.84 12.56 -11.43
C ASP A 27 -5.52 11.17 -11.41
N TYR A 28 -5.81 10.66 -10.22
CA TYR A 28 -6.40 9.32 -10.02
C TYR A 28 -7.90 9.36 -9.70
N LEU A 29 -8.47 10.55 -9.48
CA LEU A 29 -9.89 10.74 -9.18
C LEU A 29 -10.77 10.58 -10.45
N GLY A 30 -12.09 10.69 -10.27
CA GLY A 30 -13.07 10.49 -11.34
C GLY A 30 -13.66 9.08 -11.42
N GLY A 31 -13.25 8.22 -10.54
CA GLY A 31 -13.79 6.94 -10.15
C GLY A 31 -13.41 6.70 -8.70
N LYS A 32 -13.68 5.53 -8.15
CA LYS A 32 -13.17 5.18 -6.81
C LYS A 32 -11.65 5.08 -6.85
N THR A 33 -10.97 5.49 -5.78
CA THR A 33 -9.53 5.34 -5.65
C THR A 33 -9.20 4.60 -4.37
N VAL A 34 -8.51 3.48 -4.49
CA VAL A 34 -7.99 2.73 -3.33
C VAL A 34 -6.55 3.19 -3.09
N VAL A 35 -6.32 3.91 -2.00
CA VAL A 35 -4.98 4.33 -1.56
C VAL A 35 -4.46 3.29 -0.59
N TRP A 36 -3.51 2.47 -1.03
CA TRP A 36 -2.93 1.37 -0.26
C TRP A 36 -1.55 1.75 0.22
N VAL A 37 -1.42 2.11 1.50
CA VAL A 37 -0.15 2.55 2.08
C VAL A 37 0.54 1.36 2.73
N LEU A 38 1.72 1.03 2.24
CA LEU A 38 2.54 -0.10 2.70
C LEU A 38 3.90 0.38 3.19
N ARG A 39 4.85 -0.51 3.42
CA ARG A 39 6.21 -0.14 3.88
C ARG A 39 7.12 0.20 2.70
N TYR A 40 7.75 -0.78 2.11
CA TYR A 40 8.72 -0.63 1.01
C TYR A 40 8.69 -1.87 0.10
N ILE A 41 9.23 -1.73 -1.11
CA ILE A 41 9.10 -2.77 -2.15
C ILE A 41 9.84 -4.06 -1.80
N GLY A 42 10.95 -4.00 -1.08
CA GLY A 42 11.71 -5.16 -0.61
C GLY A 42 11.03 -5.95 0.53
N CYS A 43 9.95 -5.44 1.11
CA CYS A 43 9.16 -6.15 2.11
C CYS A 43 8.31 -7.24 1.44
N PRO A 44 8.46 -8.55 1.82
CA PRO A 44 7.78 -9.64 1.12
C PRO A 44 6.26 -9.54 1.13
N THR A 45 5.67 -9.11 2.25
CA THR A 45 4.22 -8.92 2.34
C THR A 45 3.73 -7.76 1.47
N CYS A 46 4.51 -6.69 1.38
CA CYS A 46 4.17 -5.51 0.59
C CYS A 46 4.23 -5.80 -0.91
N SER A 47 5.32 -6.40 -1.38
CA SER A 47 5.50 -6.76 -2.78
C SER A 47 4.54 -7.88 -3.22
N TYR A 48 4.25 -8.84 -2.34
CA TYR A 48 3.25 -9.86 -2.62
C TYR A 48 1.83 -9.26 -2.71
N THR A 49 1.49 -8.30 -1.86
CA THR A 49 0.21 -7.56 -1.97
C THR A 49 0.11 -6.82 -3.31
N ALA A 50 1.19 -6.14 -3.73
CA ALA A 50 1.24 -5.49 -5.04
C ALA A 50 1.03 -6.50 -6.19
N TYR A 51 1.66 -7.67 -6.11
CA TYR A 51 1.49 -8.75 -7.08
C TYR A 51 0.05 -9.28 -7.12
N LEU A 52 -0.59 -9.52 -5.98
CA LEU A 52 -1.98 -9.97 -5.91
C LEU A 52 -2.93 -8.95 -6.53
N ILE A 53 -2.78 -7.67 -6.21
CA ILE A 53 -3.58 -6.59 -6.78
C ILE A 53 -3.38 -6.53 -8.29
N ASN A 54 -2.12 -6.64 -8.76
CA ASN A 54 -1.80 -6.59 -10.19
C ASN A 54 -2.48 -7.70 -10.99
N ASN A 55 -2.48 -8.91 -10.46
CA ASN A 55 -3.12 -10.07 -11.10
C ASN A 55 -4.65 -9.94 -11.16
N ARG A 56 -5.23 -9.17 -10.27
CA ARG A 56 -6.68 -8.96 -10.15
C ARG A 56 -7.12 -7.54 -10.50
N TYR A 57 -6.24 -6.75 -11.12
CA TYR A 57 -6.51 -5.33 -11.37
C TYR A 57 -7.74 -5.09 -12.23
N ASP A 58 -8.06 -5.98 -13.15
CA ASP A 58 -9.23 -5.90 -14.01
C ASP A 58 -10.55 -5.99 -13.18
N GLU A 59 -10.53 -6.62 -12.00
CA GLU A 59 -11.67 -6.64 -11.07
C GLU A 59 -11.88 -5.26 -10.41
N PHE A 60 -10.80 -4.54 -10.11
CA PHE A 60 -10.88 -3.14 -9.65
C PHE A 60 -11.46 -2.23 -10.73
N LEU A 61 -10.95 -2.36 -11.96
CA LEU A 61 -11.45 -1.57 -13.10
C LEU A 61 -12.94 -1.84 -13.37
N ALA A 62 -13.40 -3.09 -13.26
CA ALA A 62 -14.81 -3.45 -13.42
C ALA A 62 -15.73 -2.78 -12.38
N LYS A 63 -15.17 -2.36 -11.25
CA LYS A 63 -15.86 -1.62 -10.18
C LYS A 63 -15.65 -0.11 -10.25
N ASN A 64 -15.13 0.39 -11.37
CA ASN A 64 -14.73 1.79 -11.58
C ASN A 64 -13.76 2.28 -10.49
N ALA A 65 -12.82 1.42 -10.11
CA ALA A 65 -11.83 1.72 -9.08
C ALA A 65 -10.41 1.64 -9.66
N LYS A 66 -9.55 2.58 -9.23
CA LYS A 66 -8.11 2.57 -9.45
C LYS A 66 -7.39 2.27 -8.14
N VAL A 67 -6.19 1.73 -8.21
CA VAL A 67 -5.32 1.57 -7.04
C VAL A 67 -4.15 2.53 -7.15
N LEU A 68 -3.85 3.21 -6.07
CA LEU A 68 -2.65 3.99 -5.86
C LEU A 68 -1.93 3.42 -4.64
N MET A 69 -0.77 2.82 -4.84
CA MET A 69 -0.01 2.25 -3.74
C MET A 69 1.06 3.25 -3.29
N VAL A 70 1.26 3.41 -1.98
CA VAL A 70 2.27 4.31 -1.42
C VAL A 70 3.32 3.48 -0.69
N MET A 71 4.58 3.69 -1.01
CA MET A 71 5.72 3.02 -0.38
C MET A 71 6.84 4.00 -0.07
N GLN A 72 7.69 3.67 0.92
CA GLN A 72 8.88 4.44 1.29
C GLN A 72 10.04 4.27 0.29
N SER A 73 9.85 3.45 -0.73
CA SER A 73 10.92 3.05 -1.67
C SER A 73 11.29 4.16 -2.63
N ASP A 74 12.57 4.21 -2.97
CA ASP A 74 13.10 5.03 -4.05
C ASP A 74 12.55 4.56 -5.41
N PRO A 75 12.28 5.48 -6.37
CA PRO A 75 11.80 5.11 -7.70
C PRO A 75 12.67 4.07 -8.41
N LYS A 76 13.98 4.18 -8.28
CA LYS A 76 14.91 3.23 -8.90
C LYS A 76 14.80 1.84 -8.27
N HIS A 77 14.67 1.74 -6.94
CA HIS A 77 14.48 0.45 -6.27
C HIS A 77 13.16 -0.21 -6.67
N ILE A 78 12.09 0.57 -6.85
CA ILE A 78 10.82 0.05 -7.36
C ILE A 78 11.01 -0.54 -8.76
N GLN A 79 11.67 0.21 -9.67
CA GLN A 79 11.95 -0.24 -11.04
C GLN A 79 12.82 -1.50 -11.08
N ASP A 80 13.92 -1.49 -10.33
CA ASP A 80 14.87 -2.61 -10.28
C ASP A 80 14.19 -3.88 -9.74
N TYR A 81 13.45 -3.76 -8.62
CA TYR A 81 12.74 -4.88 -8.01
C TYR A 81 11.72 -5.52 -8.94
N LEU A 82 10.92 -4.70 -9.61
CA LEU A 82 9.90 -5.17 -10.56
C LEU A 82 10.54 -5.73 -11.82
N GLY A 83 11.58 -5.08 -12.35
CA GLY A 83 12.32 -5.51 -13.53
C GLY A 83 13.00 -6.87 -13.37
N GLU A 84 13.66 -7.10 -12.23
CA GLU A 84 14.30 -8.40 -11.91
C GLU A 84 13.30 -9.56 -11.87
N ARG A 85 12.03 -9.28 -11.57
CA ARG A 85 10.94 -10.26 -11.48
C ARG A 85 10.05 -10.31 -12.71
N ASN A 86 10.35 -9.49 -13.72
CA ASN A 86 9.53 -9.33 -14.93
C ASN A 86 8.05 -9.02 -14.58
N ILE A 87 7.83 -8.18 -13.56
CA ILE A 87 6.51 -7.73 -13.14
C ILE A 87 6.23 -6.38 -13.80
N GLU A 88 5.23 -6.31 -14.65
CA GLU A 88 4.66 -5.08 -15.19
C GLU A 88 3.39 -4.75 -14.40
N LEU A 89 3.43 -3.64 -13.64
CA LEU A 89 2.28 -3.20 -12.86
C LEU A 89 1.28 -2.43 -13.72
N LYS A 90 0.01 -2.70 -13.48
CA LYS A 90 -1.14 -2.01 -14.09
C LYS A 90 -1.56 -0.76 -13.31
N PHE A 91 -0.89 -0.44 -12.20
CA PHE A 91 -1.15 0.70 -11.33
C PHE A 91 0.17 1.31 -10.85
N ASP A 92 0.09 2.51 -10.30
CA ASP A 92 1.27 3.25 -9.85
C ASP A 92 1.63 2.98 -8.38
N ILE A 93 2.94 2.94 -8.12
CA ILE A 93 3.51 2.99 -6.77
C ILE A 93 4.11 4.38 -6.55
N VAL A 94 3.58 5.11 -5.58
CA VAL A 94 4.14 6.38 -5.10
C VAL A 94 5.42 6.10 -4.33
N ALA A 95 6.49 6.82 -4.69
CA ALA A 95 7.79 6.76 -4.05
C ALA A 95 7.90 7.87 -2.97
N ASP A 96 7.33 7.63 -1.78
CA ASP A 96 7.34 8.60 -0.67
C ASP A 96 8.54 8.39 0.26
N THR A 97 9.76 8.54 -0.27
CA THR A 97 11.03 8.34 0.46
C THR A 97 11.20 9.27 1.66
N GLU A 98 10.58 10.45 1.63
CA GLU A 98 10.61 11.43 2.73
C GLU A 98 9.47 11.23 3.73
N MET A 99 8.60 10.24 3.49
CA MET A 99 7.45 9.91 4.31
C MET A 99 6.51 11.10 4.54
N LYS A 100 6.29 11.91 3.51
CA LYS A 100 5.41 13.10 3.58
C LYS A 100 3.96 12.68 3.73
N ILE A 101 3.50 11.73 2.92
CA ILE A 101 2.13 11.21 2.95
C ILE A 101 1.87 10.48 4.27
N TYR A 102 2.82 9.65 4.73
CA TYR A 102 2.68 8.97 6.03
C TYR A 102 2.53 9.98 7.19
N LYS A 103 3.35 11.03 7.20
CA LYS A 103 3.31 12.07 8.25
C LYS A 103 2.04 12.90 8.17
N GLU A 104 1.60 13.27 6.98
CA GLU A 104 0.42 14.09 6.78
C GLU A 104 -0.87 13.35 7.17
N LEU A 105 -0.93 12.05 6.89
CA LEU A 105 -2.05 11.18 7.27
C LEU A 105 -1.92 10.60 8.68
N GLU A 106 -0.87 10.94 9.45
CA GLU A 106 -0.59 10.38 10.78
C GLU A 106 -0.60 8.84 10.81
N ILE A 107 0.00 8.22 9.79
CA ILE A 107 0.25 6.79 9.74
C ILE A 107 1.54 6.53 10.52
N LEU A 108 1.41 6.20 11.80
CA LEU A 108 2.53 6.09 12.73
C LEU A 108 3.22 4.72 12.61
N PRO A 109 4.53 4.63 12.89
CA PRO A 109 5.21 3.35 13.03
C PRO A 109 4.77 2.63 14.32
N ALA A 110 4.94 1.32 14.33
CA ALA A 110 4.85 0.52 15.55
C ALA A 110 5.94 0.93 16.54
N LYS A 111 5.67 0.76 17.83
CA LYS A 111 6.61 1.11 18.90
C LYS A 111 7.89 0.26 18.86
N ASP A 112 7.74 -0.99 18.50
CA ASP A 112 8.80 -1.99 18.45
C ASP A 112 8.38 -3.18 17.57
N MET A 113 9.28 -4.13 17.35
CA MET A 113 9.01 -5.29 16.52
C MET A 113 7.91 -6.19 17.11
N GLN A 114 7.77 -6.27 18.41
CA GLN A 114 6.69 -7.04 19.04
C GLN A 114 5.33 -6.41 18.73
N SER A 115 5.21 -5.09 18.83
CA SER A 115 4.00 -4.35 18.44
C SER A 115 3.72 -4.47 16.94
N MET A 116 4.79 -4.47 16.11
CA MET A 116 4.67 -4.67 14.66
C MET A 116 4.11 -6.05 14.30
N MET A 117 4.51 -7.09 15.03
CA MET A 117 3.98 -8.45 14.82
C MET A 117 2.59 -8.64 15.42
N GLY A 118 2.21 -7.83 16.39
CA GLY A 118 0.93 -7.92 17.08
C GLY A 118 0.76 -9.25 17.86
N ASN A 119 -0.51 -9.61 18.09
CA ASN A 119 -0.89 -10.87 18.72
C ASN A 119 -1.27 -11.94 17.68
N ALA A 120 -0.70 -11.89 16.48
CA ALA A 120 -1.00 -12.86 15.43
C ALA A 120 -0.60 -14.27 15.86
N ASP A 121 -1.44 -15.25 15.52
CA ASP A 121 -1.14 -16.66 15.78
C ASP A 121 0.14 -17.06 15.00
N PRO A 122 1.16 -17.61 15.69
CA PRO A 122 2.40 -18.03 15.05
C PRO A 122 2.21 -19.03 13.91
N GLU A 123 1.24 -19.93 13.99
CA GLU A 123 0.97 -20.91 12.93
C GLU A 123 0.29 -20.26 11.72
N GLU A 124 -0.62 -19.31 11.94
CA GLU A 124 -1.21 -18.50 10.84
C GLU A 124 -0.16 -17.65 10.16
N MET A 125 0.72 -17.00 10.92
CA MET A 125 1.85 -16.23 10.38
C MET A 125 2.78 -17.11 9.55
N LYS A 126 3.17 -18.27 10.06
CA LYS A 126 4.02 -19.24 9.36
C LYS A 126 3.38 -19.69 8.05
N LYS A 127 2.08 -19.96 8.04
CA LYS A 127 1.31 -20.32 6.85
C LYS A 127 1.32 -19.17 5.84
N LYS A 128 1.00 -17.93 6.27
CA LYS A 128 0.99 -16.75 5.41
C LYS A 128 2.36 -16.48 4.78
N PHE A 129 3.42 -16.49 5.59
CA PHE A 129 4.78 -16.29 5.07
C PHE A 129 5.25 -17.48 4.21
N GLY A 130 4.76 -18.68 4.46
CA GLY A 130 5.00 -19.84 3.60
C GLY A 130 4.47 -19.62 2.19
N VAL A 131 3.21 -19.22 2.06
CA VAL A 131 2.58 -18.90 0.77
C VAL A 131 3.33 -17.78 0.02
N ILE A 132 3.70 -16.71 0.72
CA ILE A 132 4.45 -15.58 0.15
C ILE A 132 5.80 -16.05 -0.41
N ARG A 133 6.53 -16.87 0.35
CA ARG A 133 7.83 -17.41 -0.05
C ARG A 133 7.71 -18.41 -1.21
N GLU A 134 6.70 -19.28 -1.20
CA GLU A 134 6.42 -20.21 -2.30
C GLU A 134 6.05 -19.49 -3.59
N ALA A 135 5.42 -18.31 -3.49
CA ALA A 135 5.17 -17.43 -4.62
C ALA A 135 6.41 -16.68 -5.12
N GLY A 136 7.59 -16.89 -4.50
CA GLY A 136 8.87 -16.30 -4.91
C GLY A 136 9.18 -14.94 -4.26
N PHE A 137 8.39 -14.50 -3.28
CA PHE A 137 8.64 -13.23 -2.60
C PHE A 137 9.45 -13.46 -1.31
N THR A 138 10.70 -13.04 -1.35
CA THR A 138 11.64 -13.06 -0.23
C THR A 138 12.03 -11.62 0.12
N HIS A 139 12.60 -11.44 1.31
CA HIS A 139 13.03 -10.12 1.76
C HIS A 139 14.15 -9.58 0.86
N GLY A 140 13.93 -8.37 0.34
CA GLY A 140 14.92 -7.58 -0.40
C GLY A 140 15.60 -6.55 0.51
N ASP A 141 16.07 -5.46 -0.09
CA ASP A 141 16.71 -4.38 0.65
C ASP A 141 15.73 -3.68 1.60
N TYR A 142 16.25 -3.25 2.75
CA TYR A 142 15.52 -2.42 3.71
C TYR A 142 15.52 -0.97 3.26
N GLU A 143 14.37 -0.30 3.37
CA GLU A 143 14.22 1.11 3.03
C GLU A 143 13.31 1.80 4.06
N GLY A 144 13.67 3.04 4.40
CA GLY A 144 12.88 3.84 5.32
C GLY A 144 12.77 3.25 6.73
N ASP A 145 11.57 3.32 7.31
CA ASP A 145 11.27 2.80 8.65
C ASP A 145 10.68 1.39 8.57
N GLU A 146 11.40 0.40 9.11
CA GLU A 146 10.97 -1.00 9.14
C GLU A 146 9.75 -1.24 10.04
N LEU A 147 9.51 -0.35 11.00
CA LEU A 147 8.38 -0.42 11.92
C LEU A 147 7.15 0.34 11.40
N GLN A 148 7.22 0.93 10.20
CA GLN A 148 6.10 1.67 9.65
C GLN A 148 4.86 0.77 9.50
N LEU A 149 3.75 1.17 10.13
CA LEU A 149 2.47 0.48 9.99
C LEU A 149 1.79 0.85 8.67
N PRO A 150 1.04 -0.08 8.07
CA PRO A 150 0.29 0.19 6.86
C PRO A 150 -1.05 0.88 7.15
N ALA A 151 -1.68 1.39 6.07
CA ALA A 151 -3.03 1.93 6.10
C ALA A 151 -3.74 1.71 4.76
N LEU A 152 -5.06 1.78 4.76
CA LEU A 152 -5.89 1.67 3.58
C LEU A 152 -6.99 2.73 3.59
N PHE A 153 -7.16 3.41 2.46
CA PHE A 153 -8.27 4.34 2.26
C PHE A 153 -8.98 4.03 0.96
N ILE A 154 -10.31 4.15 0.96
CA ILE A 154 -11.11 4.13 -0.26
C ILE A 154 -11.72 5.52 -0.40
N LEU A 155 -11.57 6.11 -1.59
CA LEU A 155 -12.08 7.42 -1.92
C LEU A 155 -13.20 7.29 -2.95
N ASP A 156 -14.19 8.16 -2.84
CA ASP A 156 -15.18 8.37 -3.91
C ASP A 156 -14.59 9.13 -5.10
N GLU A 157 -15.41 9.35 -6.13
CA GLU A 157 -15.03 10.06 -7.36
C GLU A 157 -14.51 11.49 -7.12
N ALA A 158 -14.92 12.10 -6.03
CA ALA A 158 -14.54 13.46 -5.65
C ALA A 158 -13.35 13.49 -4.66
N GLY A 159 -12.80 12.33 -4.28
CA GLY A 159 -11.70 12.22 -3.32
C GLY A 159 -12.13 12.32 -1.85
N THR A 160 -13.41 12.07 -1.53
CA THR A 160 -13.89 11.95 -0.17
C THR A 160 -13.62 10.54 0.33
N VAL A 161 -13.10 10.41 1.54
CA VAL A 161 -12.83 9.12 2.17
C VAL A 161 -14.16 8.42 2.51
N THR A 162 -14.37 7.25 1.92
CA THR A 162 -15.53 6.38 2.21
C THR A 162 -15.17 5.22 3.13
N TYR A 163 -13.90 4.87 3.20
CA TYR A 163 -13.33 3.87 4.11
C TYR A 163 -11.94 4.31 4.56
N ALA A 164 -11.62 4.15 5.82
CA ALA A 164 -10.31 4.44 6.39
C ALA A 164 -9.91 3.36 7.39
N HIS A 165 -8.77 2.73 7.18
CA HIS A 165 -8.19 1.74 8.07
C HIS A 165 -6.74 2.10 8.36
N TYR A 166 -6.43 2.34 9.62
CA TYR A 166 -5.07 2.51 10.15
C TYR A 166 -4.71 1.23 10.89
N ALA A 167 -3.80 0.47 10.35
CA ALA A 167 -3.44 -0.83 10.94
C ALA A 167 -2.84 -0.67 12.36
N GLU A 168 -3.22 -1.56 13.25
CA GLU A 168 -2.67 -1.63 14.60
C GLU A 168 -1.36 -2.45 14.67
N ASN A 169 -1.12 -3.26 13.64
CA ASN A 169 0.11 -4.05 13.47
C ASN A 169 0.32 -4.41 11.99
N GLY A 170 1.44 -5.01 11.66
CA GLY A 170 1.79 -5.35 10.27
C GLY A 170 0.96 -6.47 9.63
N MET A 171 0.10 -7.13 10.41
CA MET A 171 -0.79 -8.20 9.93
C MET A 171 -2.25 -7.73 9.81
N ASP A 172 -2.54 -6.54 10.34
CA ASP A 172 -3.87 -5.95 10.41
C ASP A 172 -4.17 -5.13 9.15
N MET A 173 -4.34 -5.81 8.03
CA MET A 173 -4.77 -5.17 6.78
C MET A 173 -5.85 -6.01 6.11
N PRO A 174 -6.89 -5.36 5.55
CA PRO A 174 -7.85 -6.06 4.73
C PRO A 174 -7.18 -6.80 3.58
N SER A 175 -7.68 -7.99 3.25
CA SER A 175 -7.27 -8.75 2.08
C SER A 175 -7.75 -8.07 0.79
N VAL A 176 -7.18 -8.48 -0.35
CA VAL A 176 -7.63 -8.00 -1.67
C VAL A 176 -9.09 -8.36 -1.92
N ASP A 177 -9.57 -9.53 -1.42
CA ASP A 177 -10.97 -9.94 -1.53
C ASP A 177 -11.89 -8.98 -0.78
N GLU A 178 -11.59 -8.71 0.50
CA GLU A 178 -12.35 -7.78 1.32
C GLU A 178 -12.40 -6.38 0.72
N VAL A 179 -11.29 -5.88 0.17
CA VAL A 179 -11.27 -4.58 -0.49
C VAL A 179 -12.14 -4.57 -1.74
N LEU A 180 -12.09 -5.63 -2.56
CA LEU A 180 -12.97 -5.77 -3.72
C LEU A 180 -14.45 -5.85 -3.32
N GLU A 181 -14.80 -6.46 -2.19
CA GLU A 181 -16.17 -6.49 -1.69
C GLU A 181 -16.68 -5.12 -1.21
N MET A 182 -15.77 -4.24 -0.71
CA MET A 182 -16.10 -2.87 -0.29
C MET A 182 -16.35 -1.91 -1.47
N LEU A 183 -15.87 -2.24 -2.67
CA LEU A 183 -16.02 -1.46 -3.89
C LEU A 183 -17.34 -1.77 -4.62
#